data_78ca749d59e9560d9aaf45722848807a
#
_entry.id   78ca749d59e9560d9aaf45722848807a
#
_cell.length_a   1.000
_cell.length_b   1.000
_cell.length_c   1.000
_cell.angle_alpha   90.00
_cell.angle_beta   90.00
_cell.angle_gamma   90.00
#
_symmetry.space_group_name_H-M   'P 1'
#
loop_
_entity.id
_entity.type
_entity.pdbx_description
1 polymer ?
#
loop_
_entity_poly.entity_id
_entity_poly.type
_entity_poly.pdbx_seq_one_letter_code
_entity_poly.pdbx_strand_id
1 'polypeptide(L)'
;MRLVSVIKRPVAQLLLTVLLFCGIAADAQENSPYSRYGWGNLVPSTPIATRGMGGIGIGYVDYDPRYDFKFQYPKSQTVNFLNPASYSRLKITSFDLGFDVENQILRERNVTEKYKATYANVSYIQLGVPLSRKRNIAMVFGLRPISRINYNIRNYTRELNPVTGNSIDSTLTIYEGTGGSYQAYGGLGKAFGKLSLGLNGGYFFGTKDFSTKKNFINDSVLYYKGNYQTKINFGGLFLQTGAQFSTKIGSSTRLVLGATASFKKDFNAKKNLVRETFEYDGSGGIVTKDSVYEEKDVAGKVTFPGTYGAGFTIEKEERWMIGADYTIGNWDDFRVYGQKDSVASNWKLKVGGQFVPNAFGANYWGRVTYRLGFNYGPDYIRYNNEELKQYTVSLGFGLPVRPARFSNQYSNINLGFEFGRRGNNNTALKENLFRLS
;
A
#
# COMPACT_ATOMS: atom_id res chain seq x y z
N MET A 1 -17.56 31.90 -20.06
CA MET A 1 -18.13 31.57 -18.75
C MET A 1 -19.36 30.68 -18.95
N ARG A 2 -19.19 29.38 -19.18
CA ARG A 2 -20.22 28.29 -19.22
C ARG A 2 -19.51 26.95 -19.36
N LEU A 3 -18.83 26.49 -18.30
CA LEU A 3 -18.11 25.19 -18.26
C LEU A 3 -18.56 24.28 -17.09
N VAL A 4 -19.71 24.56 -16.49
CA VAL A 4 -20.13 23.88 -15.24
C VAL A 4 -21.42 23.06 -15.37
N SER A 5 -21.98 22.85 -16.56
CA SER A 5 -23.33 22.27 -16.66
C SER A 5 -23.46 20.86 -17.24
N VAL A 6 -22.42 20.02 -17.26
CA VAL A 6 -22.50 18.67 -17.88
C VAL A 6 -22.12 17.51 -16.94
N ILE A 7 -21.95 17.74 -15.64
CA ILE A 7 -21.97 16.61 -14.70
C ILE A 7 -23.42 16.23 -14.49
N LYS A 8 -23.88 15.19 -15.18
CA LYS A 8 -25.25 14.68 -15.03
C LYS A 8 -25.51 14.37 -13.55
N ARG A 9 -26.62 14.86 -13.02
CA ARG A 9 -27.08 14.73 -11.63
C ARG A 9 -26.79 13.39 -10.93
N PRO A 10 -26.88 12.19 -11.58
CA PRO A 10 -26.60 10.93 -10.90
C PRO A 10 -25.11 10.73 -10.53
N VAL A 11 -24.16 11.25 -11.31
CA VAL A 11 -22.71 11.16 -10.97
C VAL A 11 -22.34 12.11 -9.84
N ALA A 12 -22.94 13.31 -9.86
CA ALA A 12 -22.77 14.27 -8.76
C ALA A 12 -23.43 13.77 -7.47
N GLN A 13 -24.58 13.11 -7.57
CA GLN A 13 -25.24 12.47 -6.43
C GLN A 13 -24.43 11.28 -5.88
N LEU A 14 -23.86 10.45 -6.75
CA LEU A 14 -22.99 9.35 -6.34
C LEU A 14 -21.72 9.86 -5.66
N LEU A 15 -21.09 10.90 -6.22
CA LEU A 15 -19.93 11.56 -5.61
C LEU A 15 -20.28 12.21 -4.26
N LEU A 16 -21.43 12.86 -4.17
CA LEU A 16 -21.91 13.46 -2.94
C LEU A 16 -22.23 12.41 -1.87
N THR A 17 -22.81 11.28 -2.27
CA THR A 17 -23.09 10.15 -1.37
C THR A 17 -21.80 9.51 -0.88
N VAL A 18 -20.80 9.33 -1.75
CA VAL A 18 -19.48 8.83 -1.37
C VAL A 18 -18.76 9.80 -0.43
N LEU A 19 -18.84 11.11 -0.68
CA LEU A 19 -18.28 12.15 0.21
C LEU A 19 -18.98 12.19 1.57
N LEU A 20 -20.30 12.00 1.62
CA LEU A 20 -21.06 11.92 2.87
C LEU A 20 -20.69 10.66 3.68
N PHE A 21 -20.45 9.52 3.04
CA PHE A 21 -19.95 8.33 3.72
C PHE A 21 -18.50 8.48 4.22
N CYS A 22 -17.65 9.26 3.55
CA CYS A 22 -16.31 9.58 4.04
C CYS A 22 -16.32 10.48 5.30
N GLY A 23 -17.35 11.28 5.50
CA GLY A 23 -17.46 12.19 6.66
C GLY A 23 -17.78 11.49 7.99
N ILE A 24 -18.24 10.23 7.97
CA ILE A 24 -18.62 9.48 9.18
C ILE A 24 -17.42 8.68 9.76
N ALA A 25 -16.30 8.62 9.04
CA ALA A 25 -15.13 7.81 9.40
C ALA A 25 -13.98 8.61 10.09
N ALA A 26 -14.27 9.79 10.64
CA ALA A 26 -13.23 10.71 11.15
C ALA A 26 -12.49 10.20 12.43
N ASP A 27 -12.97 9.17 13.10
CA ASP A 27 -12.34 8.63 14.31
C ASP A 27 -11.65 7.26 14.10
N ALA A 28 -11.54 6.81 12.87
CA ALA A 28 -11.01 5.50 12.56
C ALA A 28 -9.51 5.56 12.28
N GLN A 29 -8.69 5.46 13.31
CA GLN A 29 -7.24 5.29 13.19
C GLN A 29 -6.90 3.83 12.96
N GLU A 30 -6.03 3.58 11.98
CA GLU A 30 -5.36 2.27 11.86
C GLU A 30 -4.67 1.96 13.19
N ASN A 31 -4.92 0.80 13.75
CA ASN A 31 -4.35 0.41 15.03
C ASN A 31 -3.82 -1.03 14.97
N SER A 32 -2.79 -1.23 14.12
CA SER A 32 -2.10 -2.51 14.08
C SER A 32 -0.78 -2.42 14.86
N PRO A 33 -0.66 -3.11 16.01
CA PRO A 33 0.59 -3.18 16.79
C PRO A 33 1.78 -3.68 15.98
N TYR A 34 1.55 -4.51 14.98
CA TYR A 34 2.60 -4.96 14.07
C TYR A 34 3.23 -3.83 13.26
N SER A 35 2.52 -2.69 13.05
CA SER A 35 3.09 -1.54 12.35
C SER A 35 4.27 -0.87 13.07
N ARG A 36 4.54 -1.23 14.33
CA ARG A 36 5.73 -0.81 15.07
C ARG A 36 7.01 -1.33 14.45
N TYR A 37 6.99 -2.54 13.88
CA TYR A 37 8.18 -3.25 13.44
C TYR A 37 8.53 -2.94 11.99
N GLY A 38 9.83 -2.99 11.68
CA GLY A 38 10.35 -2.81 10.34
C GLY A 38 9.95 -1.48 9.73
N TRP A 39 9.33 -1.55 8.58
CA TRP A 39 8.87 -0.39 7.81
C TRP A 39 7.43 0.03 8.13
N GLY A 40 6.73 -0.68 9.01
CA GLY A 40 5.30 -0.55 9.26
C GLY A 40 4.44 -1.45 8.38
N ASN A 41 3.15 -1.22 8.32
CA ASN A 41 2.27 -1.96 7.43
C ASN A 41 2.52 -1.56 5.98
N LEU A 42 2.92 -2.53 5.15
CA LEU A 42 3.16 -2.29 3.73
C LEU A 42 1.84 -2.08 2.97
N VAL A 43 1.78 -1.04 2.17
CA VAL A 43 0.66 -0.76 1.27
C VAL A 43 0.78 -1.64 0.02
N PRO A 44 -0.33 -2.13 -0.58
CA PRO A 44 -0.28 -2.88 -1.82
C PRO A 44 0.47 -2.14 -2.93
N SER A 45 1.44 -2.81 -3.54
CA SER A 45 2.35 -2.24 -4.54
C SER A 45 1.82 -2.31 -5.97
N THR A 46 0.50 -2.43 -6.16
CA THR A 46 -0.13 -2.61 -7.47
C THR A 46 -1.34 -1.70 -7.63
N PRO A 47 -1.71 -1.32 -8.86
CA PRO A 47 -2.92 -0.58 -9.16
C PRO A 47 -4.19 -1.35 -8.74
N ILE A 48 -5.29 -0.64 -8.47
CA ILE A 48 -6.57 -1.24 -8.05
C ILE A 48 -7.07 -2.28 -9.04
N ALA A 49 -6.91 -2.03 -10.34
CA ALA A 49 -7.28 -3.00 -11.37
C ALA A 49 -6.62 -4.37 -11.17
N THR A 50 -5.35 -4.40 -10.78
CA THR A 50 -4.63 -5.67 -10.56
C THR A 50 -4.81 -6.21 -9.15
N ARG A 51 -5.17 -5.37 -8.17
CA ARG A 51 -5.53 -5.84 -6.81
C ARG A 51 -6.71 -6.81 -6.85
N GLY A 52 -7.74 -6.53 -7.66
CA GLY A 52 -8.85 -7.45 -7.88
C GLY A 52 -8.44 -8.82 -8.45
N MET A 53 -7.21 -8.94 -8.96
CA MET A 53 -6.59 -10.17 -9.47
C MET A 53 -5.47 -10.69 -8.56
N GLY A 54 -5.59 -10.58 -7.23
CA GLY A 54 -4.56 -11.01 -6.29
C GLY A 54 -3.31 -10.13 -6.28
N GLY A 55 -3.31 -9.02 -6.99
CA GLY A 55 -2.16 -8.11 -7.12
C GLY A 55 -1.07 -8.63 -8.06
N ILE A 56 -1.42 -9.46 -9.05
CA ILE A 56 -0.49 -9.78 -10.15
C ILE A 56 -0.19 -8.50 -10.94
N GLY A 57 1.04 -8.30 -11.36
CA GLY A 57 1.43 -7.07 -12.03
C GLY A 57 2.75 -7.17 -12.78
N ILE A 58 3.59 -8.16 -12.47
CA ILE A 58 4.93 -8.25 -13.06
C ILE A 58 4.86 -8.56 -14.54
N GLY A 59 4.00 -9.53 -14.93
CA GLY A 59 3.71 -9.82 -16.33
C GLY A 59 2.54 -9.01 -16.90
N TYR A 60 1.83 -8.23 -16.08
CA TYR A 60 0.62 -7.54 -16.52
C TYR A 60 0.92 -6.34 -17.42
N VAL A 61 0.20 -6.28 -18.53
CA VAL A 61 0.17 -5.16 -19.47
C VAL A 61 -1.28 -4.89 -19.86
N ASP A 62 -1.71 -3.64 -19.72
CA ASP A 62 -3.03 -3.22 -20.22
C ASP A 62 -2.89 -2.75 -21.68
N TYR A 63 -3.16 -3.63 -22.61
CA TYR A 63 -3.04 -3.36 -24.04
C TYR A 63 -4.23 -2.51 -24.53
N ASP A 64 -3.97 -1.58 -25.43
CA ASP A 64 -5.05 -0.87 -26.14
C ASP A 64 -5.52 -1.72 -27.35
N PRO A 65 -6.79 -2.14 -27.37
CA PRO A 65 -7.29 -3.02 -28.43
C PRO A 65 -7.17 -2.43 -29.85
N ARG A 66 -7.20 -1.12 -29.99
CA ARG A 66 -7.07 -0.44 -31.30
C ARG A 66 -5.67 -0.59 -31.93
N TYR A 67 -4.65 -0.59 -31.08
CA TYR A 67 -3.25 -0.62 -31.51
C TYR A 67 -2.65 -2.02 -31.47
N ASP A 68 -3.06 -2.82 -30.48
CA ASP A 68 -2.44 -4.12 -30.20
C ASP A 68 -3.23 -5.29 -30.81
N PHE A 69 -4.55 -5.15 -30.98
CA PHE A 69 -5.45 -6.21 -31.49
C PHE A 69 -6.20 -5.82 -32.78
N LYS A 70 -6.01 -4.60 -33.28
CA LYS A 70 -6.70 -4.04 -34.45
C LYS A 70 -8.24 -3.89 -34.31
N PHE A 71 -8.73 -3.81 -33.09
CA PHE A 71 -10.13 -3.52 -32.81
C PHE A 71 -10.39 -2.02 -32.71
N GLN A 72 -11.53 -1.55 -33.21
CA GLN A 72 -11.84 -0.11 -33.24
C GLN A 72 -12.37 0.46 -31.90
N TYR A 73 -12.43 -0.31 -30.85
CA TYR A 73 -12.98 0.13 -29.58
C TYR A 73 -11.92 0.82 -28.71
N PRO A 74 -12.21 2.07 -28.34
CA PRO A 74 -11.39 2.80 -27.41
C PRO A 74 -11.58 2.29 -25.97
N LYS A 75 -10.49 2.20 -25.23
CA LYS A 75 -10.45 1.76 -23.83
C LYS A 75 -9.49 2.67 -23.07
N SER A 76 -9.78 2.94 -21.80
CA SER A 76 -8.78 3.50 -20.88
C SER A 76 -7.71 2.47 -20.59
N GLN A 77 -6.48 2.93 -20.35
CA GLN A 77 -5.36 2.06 -19.96
C GLN A 77 -4.97 2.31 -18.51
N THR A 78 -4.80 1.24 -17.75
CA THR A 78 -4.26 1.28 -16.40
C THR A 78 -2.74 1.42 -16.45
N VAL A 79 -2.20 2.31 -15.65
CA VAL A 79 -0.75 2.47 -15.49
C VAL A 79 -0.25 1.48 -14.43
N ASN A 80 0.62 0.57 -14.82
CA ASN A 80 1.16 -0.45 -13.92
C ASN A 80 2.53 -0.05 -13.36
N PHE A 81 2.55 0.59 -12.20
CA PHE A 81 3.78 1.05 -11.55
C PHE A 81 4.63 -0.06 -10.92
N LEU A 82 4.11 -1.28 -10.81
CA LEU A 82 4.90 -2.41 -10.30
C LEU A 82 6.00 -2.81 -11.28
N ASN A 83 5.70 -2.80 -12.59
CA ASN A 83 6.70 -3.08 -13.61
C ASN A 83 6.79 -1.94 -14.62
N PRO A 84 7.83 -1.09 -14.57
CA PRO A 84 7.95 0.06 -15.46
C PRO A 84 8.13 -0.32 -16.94
N ALA A 85 8.50 -1.55 -17.28
CA ALA A 85 8.55 -2.01 -18.67
C ALA A 85 7.18 -1.95 -19.37
N SER A 86 6.07 -2.10 -18.60
CA SER A 86 4.71 -2.02 -19.10
C SER A 86 4.34 -0.65 -19.67
N TYR A 87 5.03 0.42 -19.25
CA TYR A 87 4.79 1.78 -19.74
C TYR A 87 4.97 1.89 -21.25
N SER A 88 5.90 1.11 -21.81
CA SER A 88 6.14 1.07 -23.25
C SER A 88 4.90 0.77 -24.10
N ARG A 89 3.87 0.17 -23.48
CA ARG A 89 2.61 -0.20 -24.12
C ARG A 89 1.49 0.82 -23.91
N LEU A 90 1.74 1.91 -23.17
CA LEU A 90 0.79 3.02 -23.09
C LEU A 90 0.65 3.72 -24.43
N LYS A 91 -0.58 3.81 -24.90
CA LYS A 91 -0.94 4.43 -26.18
C LYS A 91 -1.75 5.71 -26.04
N ILE A 92 -2.33 5.91 -24.87
CA ILE A 92 -3.10 7.10 -24.52
C ILE A 92 -2.54 7.71 -23.24
N THR A 93 -2.73 9.01 -23.06
CA THR A 93 -2.48 9.67 -21.78
C THR A 93 -3.51 9.16 -20.77
N SER A 94 -3.06 8.61 -19.68
CA SER A 94 -3.89 8.01 -18.66
C SER A 94 -3.62 8.66 -17.32
N PHE A 95 -4.64 9.24 -16.71
CA PHE A 95 -4.63 9.66 -15.30
C PHE A 95 -5.32 8.58 -14.49
N ASP A 96 -4.66 8.11 -13.44
CA ASP A 96 -5.16 7.03 -12.59
C ASP A 96 -5.00 7.44 -11.11
N LEU A 97 -6.10 7.39 -10.38
CA LEU A 97 -6.20 7.78 -8.99
C LEU A 97 -6.86 6.65 -8.21
N GLY A 98 -6.22 6.20 -7.15
CA GLY A 98 -6.70 5.11 -6.32
C GLY A 98 -7.03 5.54 -4.89
N PHE A 99 -8.15 5.04 -4.38
CA PHE A 99 -8.54 5.15 -2.98
C PHE A 99 -8.77 3.77 -2.40
N ASP A 100 -8.55 3.61 -1.12
CA ASP A 100 -8.94 2.39 -0.39
C ASP A 100 -9.57 2.73 0.96
N VAL A 101 -10.58 1.94 1.31
CA VAL A 101 -11.16 1.87 2.65
C VAL A 101 -10.81 0.49 3.20
N GLU A 102 -10.13 0.47 4.32
CA GLU A 102 -9.67 -0.75 4.96
C GLU A 102 -10.32 -0.90 6.33
N ASN A 103 -10.87 -2.08 6.58
CA ASN A 103 -11.41 -2.47 7.87
C ASN A 103 -10.57 -3.63 8.40
N GLN A 104 -9.98 -3.45 9.57
CA GLN A 104 -9.20 -4.46 10.27
C GLN A 104 -9.90 -4.89 11.54
N ILE A 105 -9.92 -6.19 11.77
CA ILE A 105 -10.41 -6.79 13.02
C ILE A 105 -9.24 -7.52 13.66
N LEU A 106 -8.78 -6.99 14.78
CA LEU A 106 -7.67 -7.52 15.55
C LEU A 106 -8.20 -8.37 16.71
N ARG A 107 -7.57 -9.51 16.93
CA ARG A 107 -7.85 -10.40 18.05
C ARG A 107 -6.54 -10.83 18.68
N GLU A 108 -6.39 -10.56 19.95
CA GLU A 108 -5.28 -11.03 20.77
C GLU A 108 -5.49 -12.51 21.14
N ARG A 109 -4.39 -13.24 21.33
CA ARG A 109 -4.42 -14.62 21.76
C ARG A 109 -4.98 -14.71 23.18
N ASN A 110 -5.89 -15.65 23.42
CA ASN A 110 -6.56 -15.89 24.70
C ASN A 110 -7.46 -14.75 25.21
N VAL A 111 -7.77 -13.75 24.37
CA VAL A 111 -8.70 -12.68 24.67
C VAL A 111 -9.91 -12.79 23.76
N THR A 112 -11.11 -12.67 24.36
CA THR A 112 -12.39 -12.72 23.60
C THR A 112 -12.70 -11.42 22.90
N GLU A 113 -12.17 -10.33 23.38
CA GLU A 113 -12.39 -8.99 22.81
C GLU A 113 -11.76 -8.84 21.44
N LYS A 114 -12.42 -8.04 20.61
CA LYS A 114 -11.98 -7.73 19.25
C LYS A 114 -11.89 -6.22 19.09
N TYR A 115 -10.76 -5.77 18.61
CA TYR A 115 -10.59 -4.38 18.22
C TYR A 115 -10.89 -4.23 16.74
N LYS A 116 -11.66 -3.20 16.40
CA LYS A 116 -11.99 -2.86 15.01
C LYS A 116 -11.36 -1.52 14.69
N ALA A 117 -10.71 -1.43 13.56
CA ALA A 117 -10.17 -0.19 13.00
C ALA A 117 -10.61 -0.07 11.54
N THR A 118 -11.10 1.11 11.16
CA THR A 118 -11.49 1.41 9.77
C THR A 118 -10.81 2.72 9.37
N TYR A 119 -10.23 2.75 8.19
CA TYR A 119 -9.58 3.95 7.69
C TYR A 119 -9.69 4.04 6.17
N ALA A 120 -9.73 5.28 5.68
CA ALA A 120 -9.76 5.59 4.27
C ALA A 120 -8.47 6.29 3.85
N ASN A 121 -7.91 5.90 2.71
CA ASN A 121 -6.62 6.38 2.26
C ASN A 121 -6.57 6.60 0.76
N VAL A 122 -5.68 7.50 0.34
CA VAL A 122 -5.23 7.56 -1.04
C VAL A 122 -4.22 6.44 -1.28
N SER A 123 -4.50 5.58 -2.25
CA SER A 123 -3.61 4.46 -2.62
C SER A 123 -2.50 4.90 -3.55
N TYR A 124 -2.79 5.78 -4.51
CA TYR A 124 -1.83 6.36 -5.44
C TYR A 124 -2.47 7.45 -6.29
N ILE A 125 -1.60 8.31 -6.83
CA ILE A 125 -1.93 9.25 -7.90
C ILE A 125 -0.86 9.09 -8.97
N GLN A 126 -1.26 8.89 -10.23
CA GLN A 126 -0.31 8.72 -11.31
C GLN A 126 -0.83 9.23 -12.65
N LEU A 127 0.12 9.65 -13.48
CA LEU A 127 -0.10 10.14 -14.83
C LEU A 127 0.84 9.41 -15.78
N GLY A 128 0.29 8.70 -16.75
CA GLY A 128 1.03 8.06 -17.82
C GLY A 128 0.88 8.83 -19.15
N VAL A 129 1.99 9.12 -19.80
CA VAL A 129 2.04 9.91 -21.04
C VAL A 129 2.83 9.16 -22.11
N PRO A 130 2.21 8.75 -23.24
CA PRO A 130 2.93 8.18 -24.36
C PRO A 130 3.75 9.28 -25.07
N LEU A 131 5.08 9.16 -25.03
CA LEU A 131 5.99 10.08 -25.71
C LEU A 131 6.06 9.79 -27.22
N SER A 132 6.04 8.51 -27.59
CA SER A 132 6.03 8.09 -29.00
C SER A 132 5.31 6.75 -29.15
N ARG A 133 4.11 6.79 -29.72
CA ARG A 133 3.32 5.58 -30.01
C ARG A 133 4.03 4.67 -31.02
N LYS A 134 4.70 5.25 -32.01
CA LYS A 134 5.45 4.50 -33.05
C LYS A 134 6.68 3.80 -32.50
N ARG A 135 7.42 4.45 -31.58
CA ARG A 135 8.63 3.90 -30.96
C ARG A 135 8.35 3.15 -29.68
N ASN A 136 7.08 3.05 -29.24
CA ASN A 136 6.65 2.42 -28.00
C ASN A 136 7.44 2.97 -26.77
N ILE A 137 7.44 4.29 -26.61
CA ILE A 137 8.08 5.00 -25.52
C ILE A 137 7.00 5.77 -24.76
N ALA A 138 6.93 5.58 -23.46
CA ALA A 138 6.08 6.36 -22.58
C ALA A 138 6.77 6.65 -21.25
N MET A 139 6.32 7.71 -20.61
CA MET A 139 6.75 8.13 -19.29
C MET A 139 5.57 8.12 -18.32
N VAL A 140 5.88 7.96 -17.04
CA VAL A 140 4.89 7.96 -15.97
C VAL A 140 5.43 8.78 -14.82
N PHE A 141 4.55 9.55 -14.19
CA PHE A 141 4.81 10.24 -12.93
C PHE A 141 3.78 9.81 -11.90
N GLY A 142 4.19 9.69 -10.66
CA GLY A 142 3.26 9.33 -9.60
C GLY A 142 3.77 9.58 -8.20
N LEU A 143 2.82 9.53 -7.28
CA LEU A 143 3.02 9.58 -5.84
C LEU A 143 2.21 8.44 -5.21
N ARG A 144 2.85 7.67 -4.35
CA ARG A 144 2.16 6.59 -3.63
C ARG A 144 2.72 6.40 -2.22
N PRO A 145 1.90 6.00 -1.26
CA PRO A 145 2.40 5.47 0.01
C PRO A 145 3.04 4.09 -0.20
N ILE A 146 4.07 3.80 0.58
CA ILE A 146 4.75 2.51 0.62
C ILE A 146 4.43 1.77 1.90
N SER A 147 4.37 2.51 3.03
CA SER A 147 4.01 1.94 4.32
C SER A 147 3.25 2.93 5.17
N ARG A 148 2.58 2.40 6.20
CA ARG A 148 1.89 3.18 7.22
C ARG A 148 2.27 2.67 8.60
N ILE A 149 2.44 3.59 9.54
CA ILE A 149 2.65 3.30 10.95
C ILE A 149 1.58 4.04 11.71
N ASN A 150 0.72 3.30 12.39
CA ASN A 150 -0.25 3.86 13.30
C ASN A 150 -0.68 2.80 14.30
N TYR A 151 -0.41 3.03 15.59
CA TYR A 151 -0.88 2.19 16.67
C TYR A 151 -0.96 2.99 17.97
N ASN A 152 -1.90 2.61 18.81
CA ASN A 152 -2.05 3.11 20.18
C ASN A 152 -2.42 1.91 21.06
N ILE A 153 -1.48 1.48 21.90
CA ILE A 153 -1.62 0.33 22.79
C ILE A 153 -1.59 0.85 24.21
N ARG A 154 -2.59 0.47 24.99
CA ARG A 154 -2.70 0.83 26.40
C ARG A 154 -2.47 -0.40 27.24
N ASN A 155 -1.51 -0.35 28.15
CA ASN A 155 -1.18 -1.41 29.07
C ASN A 155 -1.31 -0.94 30.51
N TYR A 156 -2.17 -1.60 31.26
CA TYR A 156 -2.37 -1.34 32.68
C TYR A 156 -1.55 -2.35 33.48
N THR A 157 -0.61 -1.85 34.29
CA THR A 157 0.23 -2.68 35.16
C THR A 157 0.16 -2.19 36.58
N ARG A 158 0.25 -3.15 37.52
CA ARG A 158 0.37 -2.85 38.94
C ARG A 158 1.84 -2.83 39.29
N GLU A 159 2.34 -1.69 39.73
CA GLU A 159 3.71 -1.55 40.18
C GLU A 159 3.84 -2.08 41.60
N LEU A 160 4.83 -2.94 41.80
CA LEU A 160 5.13 -3.49 43.11
C LEU A 160 6.45 -2.92 43.62
N ASN A 161 6.53 -2.68 44.93
CA ASN A 161 7.78 -2.35 45.58
C ASN A 161 8.76 -3.53 45.43
N PRO A 162 9.94 -3.36 44.84
CA PRO A 162 10.85 -4.45 44.58
C PRO A 162 11.44 -5.08 45.86
N VAL A 163 11.38 -4.37 46.98
CA VAL A 163 11.92 -4.84 48.29
C VAL A 163 10.83 -5.51 49.12
N THR A 164 9.64 -4.91 49.19
CA THR A 164 8.56 -5.39 50.07
C THR A 164 7.53 -6.26 49.37
N GLY A 165 7.51 -6.27 48.03
CA GLY A 165 6.48 -6.93 47.20
C GLY A 165 5.09 -6.28 47.30
N ASN A 166 4.94 -5.21 48.09
CA ASN A 166 3.65 -4.51 48.23
C ASN A 166 3.34 -3.67 47.00
N SER A 167 2.04 -3.54 46.68
CA SER A 167 1.57 -2.68 45.63
C SER A 167 1.88 -1.22 45.95
N ILE A 168 2.61 -0.54 45.07
CA ILE A 168 2.85 0.90 45.15
C ILE A 168 1.68 1.63 44.53
N ASP A 169 1.43 1.37 43.24
CA ASP A 169 0.39 2.03 42.44
C ASP A 169 0.07 1.27 41.16
N SER A 170 -1.00 1.68 40.50
CA SER A 170 -1.33 1.23 39.18
C SER A 170 -0.83 2.25 38.13
N THR A 171 -0.20 1.76 37.08
CA THR A 171 0.32 2.60 36.00
C THR A 171 -0.37 2.27 34.68
N LEU A 172 -0.59 3.30 33.89
CA LEU A 172 -0.99 3.21 32.50
C LEU A 172 0.20 3.55 31.61
N THR A 173 0.68 2.57 30.86
CA THR A 173 1.68 2.79 29.82
C THR A 173 1.01 2.82 28.45
N ILE A 174 1.18 3.90 27.71
CA ILE A 174 0.62 4.10 26.38
C ILE A 174 1.78 4.03 25.37
N TYR A 175 1.71 3.07 24.46
CA TYR A 175 2.63 2.96 23.35
C TYR A 175 1.95 3.48 22.09
N GLU A 176 2.49 4.54 21.52
CA GLU A 176 1.97 5.17 20.31
C GLU A 176 3.02 5.15 19.22
N GLY A 177 2.58 4.97 17.99
CA GLY A 177 3.42 5.13 16.83
C GLY A 177 2.64 5.68 15.68
N THR A 178 3.23 6.68 15.02
CA THR A 178 2.67 7.32 13.82
C THR A 178 3.73 7.48 12.75
N GLY A 179 3.29 7.58 11.50
CA GLY A 179 4.20 7.81 10.38
C GLY A 179 3.92 6.90 9.19
N GLY A 180 4.97 6.68 8.43
CA GLY A 180 4.93 5.91 7.20
C GLY A 180 5.90 6.45 6.17
N SER A 181 5.83 5.91 4.98
CA SER A 181 6.72 6.31 3.90
C SER A 181 5.98 6.46 2.58
N TYR A 182 6.51 7.33 1.74
CA TYR A 182 5.97 7.71 0.45
C TYR A 182 7.05 7.66 -0.62
N GLN A 183 6.61 7.50 -1.86
CA GLN A 183 7.45 7.46 -3.03
C GLN A 183 6.90 8.39 -4.09
N ALA A 184 7.63 9.47 -4.39
CA ALA A 184 7.40 10.30 -5.56
C ALA A 184 8.33 9.81 -6.67
N TYR A 185 7.79 9.44 -7.83
CA TYR A 185 8.57 8.81 -8.88
C TYR A 185 8.24 9.32 -10.27
N GLY A 186 9.27 9.28 -11.12
CA GLY A 186 9.16 9.36 -12.56
C GLY A 186 9.70 8.08 -13.17
N GLY A 187 9.04 7.60 -14.21
CA GLY A 187 9.42 6.36 -14.88
C GLY A 187 9.41 6.48 -16.38
N LEU A 188 10.25 5.68 -17.03
CA LEU A 188 10.33 5.58 -18.48
C LEU A 188 10.27 4.11 -18.90
N GLY A 189 9.49 3.81 -19.93
CA GLY A 189 9.42 2.48 -20.53
C GLY A 189 9.59 2.54 -22.04
N LYS A 190 10.37 1.60 -22.59
CA LYS A 190 10.57 1.47 -24.04
C LYS A 190 10.50 0.00 -24.44
N ALA A 191 9.82 -0.26 -25.56
CA ALA A 191 9.79 -1.58 -26.17
C ALA A 191 10.73 -1.65 -27.40
N PHE A 192 11.46 -2.76 -27.45
CA PHE A 192 12.34 -3.18 -28.55
C PHE A 192 11.76 -4.49 -29.13
N GLY A 193 10.77 -4.34 -30.03
CA GLY A 193 10.03 -5.48 -30.56
C GLY A 193 9.27 -6.24 -29.46
N LYS A 194 9.69 -7.48 -29.16
CA LYS A 194 9.09 -8.34 -28.13
C LYS A 194 9.58 -8.02 -26.72
N LEU A 195 10.75 -7.39 -26.56
CA LEU A 195 11.34 -7.02 -25.27
C LEU A 195 10.96 -5.60 -24.90
N SER A 196 10.47 -5.39 -23.70
CA SER A 196 10.22 -4.07 -23.11
C SER A 196 11.09 -3.91 -21.87
N LEU A 197 11.73 -2.76 -21.74
CA LEU A 197 12.54 -2.39 -20.58
C LEU A 197 11.98 -1.11 -19.97
N GLY A 198 12.10 -0.97 -18.66
CA GLY A 198 11.64 0.21 -17.97
C GLY A 198 12.40 0.49 -16.69
N LEU A 199 12.33 1.75 -16.30
CA LEU A 199 13.01 2.28 -15.13
C LEU A 199 12.09 3.26 -14.41
N ASN A 200 11.98 3.14 -13.09
CA ASN A 200 11.45 4.15 -12.20
C ASN A 200 12.58 4.71 -11.33
N GLY A 201 12.66 6.01 -11.25
CA GLY A 201 13.54 6.72 -10.33
C GLY A 201 12.77 7.84 -9.64
N GLY A 202 13.20 8.23 -8.46
CA GLY A 202 12.54 9.30 -7.72
C GLY A 202 13.02 9.42 -6.30
N TYR A 203 12.21 10.09 -5.49
CA TYR A 203 12.55 10.37 -4.10
C TYR A 203 11.64 9.57 -3.16
N PHE A 204 12.27 8.84 -2.27
CA PHE A 204 11.64 8.10 -1.20
C PHE A 204 11.78 8.90 0.09
N PHE A 205 10.71 9.08 0.86
CA PHE A 205 10.73 9.86 2.09
C PHE A 205 9.69 9.35 3.08
N GLY A 206 9.94 9.63 4.35
CA GLY A 206 9.01 9.23 5.39
C GLY A 206 9.46 9.62 6.78
N THR A 207 8.62 9.27 7.75
CA THR A 207 8.88 9.46 9.16
C THR A 207 8.43 8.25 9.96
N LYS A 208 9.15 7.98 11.06
CA LYS A 208 8.76 7.04 12.11
C LYS A 208 8.78 7.82 13.42
N ASP A 209 7.63 7.94 14.08
CA ASP A 209 7.48 8.63 15.34
C ASP A 209 6.90 7.67 16.37
N PHE A 210 7.68 7.33 17.36
CA PHE A 210 7.32 6.39 18.43
C PHE A 210 7.37 7.09 19.77
N SER A 211 6.30 6.99 20.55
CA SER A 211 6.27 7.47 21.92
C SER A 211 5.83 6.40 22.90
N THR A 212 6.39 6.46 24.08
CA THR A 212 5.98 5.66 25.24
C THR A 212 5.68 6.62 26.38
N LYS A 213 4.41 6.71 26.76
CA LYS A 213 3.97 7.57 27.85
C LYS A 213 3.62 6.72 29.05
N LYS A 214 4.15 7.05 30.23
CA LYS A 214 3.86 6.35 31.47
C LYS A 214 3.19 7.30 32.47
N ASN A 215 2.01 6.89 32.95
CA ASN A 215 1.19 7.67 33.88
C ASN A 215 0.86 6.83 35.09
N PHE A 216 0.95 7.39 36.28
CA PHE A 216 0.33 6.81 37.47
C PHE A 216 -1.17 7.13 37.48
N ILE A 217 -1.98 6.16 37.93
CA ILE A 217 -3.45 6.30 37.90
C ILE A 217 -3.97 6.88 39.21
N ASN A 218 -3.16 6.81 40.27
CA ASN A 218 -3.53 7.31 41.58
C ASN A 218 -3.51 8.85 41.64
N ASP A 219 -4.65 9.45 41.91
CA ASP A 219 -4.79 10.91 42.04
C ASP A 219 -4.44 11.44 43.44
N SER A 220 -4.10 10.57 44.41
CA SER A 220 -3.78 10.96 45.78
C SER A 220 -2.43 11.67 45.91
N VAL A 221 -1.53 11.44 44.97
CA VAL A 221 -0.20 12.06 44.91
C VAL A 221 0.03 12.64 43.50
N LEU A 222 0.52 13.86 43.45
CA LEU A 222 0.83 14.51 42.21
C LEU A 222 2.12 13.91 41.61
N TYR A 223 1.99 13.14 40.53
CA TYR A 223 3.12 12.63 39.77
C TYR A 223 3.18 13.29 38.39
N TYR A 224 4.37 13.69 37.98
CA TYR A 224 4.61 14.03 36.58
C TYR A 224 4.59 12.79 35.72
N LYS A 225 3.98 12.90 34.55
CA LYS A 225 3.92 11.84 33.56
C LYS A 225 5.23 11.81 32.75
N GLY A 226 5.72 10.63 32.40
CA GLY A 226 6.92 10.46 31.59
C GLY A 226 6.59 10.24 30.13
N ASN A 227 7.31 10.90 29.23
CA ASN A 227 7.27 10.70 27.78
C ASN A 227 8.66 10.33 27.26
N TYR A 228 8.75 9.24 26.51
CA TYR A 228 9.93 8.79 25.79
C TYR A 228 9.59 8.76 24.30
N GLN A 229 10.03 9.76 23.56
CA GLN A 229 9.72 9.88 22.13
C GLN A 229 10.99 9.72 21.29
N THR A 230 10.86 9.00 20.18
CA THR A 230 11.89 8.85 19.15
C THR A 230 11.26 9.11 17.80
N LYS A 231 11.70 10.18 17.13
CA LYS A 231 11.26 10.55 15.79
C LYS A 231 12.41 10.43 14.81
N ILE A 232 12.21 9.70 13.73
CA ILE A 232 13.20 9.48 12.67
C ILE A 232 12.60 9.94 11.35
N ASN A 233 13.19 10.97 10.76
CA ASN A 233 12.89 11.40 9.40
C ASN A 233 13.96 10.84 8.47
N PHE A 234 13.54 10.29 7.32
CA PHE A 234 14.46 9.68 6.37
C PHE A 234 14.05 9.99 4.94
N GLY A 235 15.03 9.96 4.05
CA GLY A 235 14.77 10.14 2.63
C GLY A 235 15.99 9.95 1.76
N GLY A 236 15.76 9.73 0.46
CA GLY A 236 16.79 9.56 -0.52
C GLY A 236 16.29 9.08 -1.87
N LEU A 237 17.19 9.02 -2.84
CA LEU A 237 16.88 8.57 -4.19
C LEU A 237 16.76 7.04 -4.22
N PHE A 238 15.77 6.55 -4.95
CA PHE A 238 15.56 5.12 -5.21
C PHE A 238 15.57 4.83 -6.71
N LEU A 239 15.78 3.57 -7.04
CA LEU A 239 15.75 3.04 -8.39
C LEU A 239 15.03 1.70 -8.42
N GLN A 240 14.12 1.54 -9.38
CA GLN A 240 13.42 0.29 -9.67
C GLN A 240 13.49 0.01 -11.17
N THR A 241 13.83 -1.22 -11.53
CA THR A 241 13.92 -1.66 -12.92
C THR A 241 12.85 -2.69 -13.23
N GLY A 242 12.49 -2.78 -14.50
CA GLY A 242 11.57 -3.78 -14.99
C GLY A 242 11.89 -4.24 -16.41
N ALA A 243 11.60 -5.49 -16.68
CA ALA A 243 11.69 -6.08 -17.99
C ALA A 243 10.44 -6.90 -18.29
N GLN A 244 9.99 -6.92 -19.54
CA GLN A 244 8.91 -7.78 -20.02
C GLN A 244 9.24 -8.31 -21.41
N PHE A 245 8.97 -9.60 -21.61
CA PHE A 245 9.05 -10.23 -22.92
C PHE A 245 7.66 -10.70 -23.34
N SER A 246 7.16 -10.16 -24.45
CA SER A 246 5.81 -10.42 -24.96
C SER A 246 5.86 -11.16 -26.28
N THR A 247 5.21 -12.32 -26.36
CA THR A 247 5.13 -13.12 -27.59
C THR A 247 3.72 -13.65 -27.80
N LYS A 248 3.32 -13.83 -29.07
CA LYS A 248 2.06 -14.49 -29.40
C LYS A 248 2.25 -16.01 -29.41
N ILE A 249 1.30 -16.73 -28.83
CA ILE A 249 1.18 -18.17 -28.88
C ILE A 249 -0.07 -18.48 -29.72
N GLY A 250 0.14 -18.86 -30.98
CA GLY A 250 -0.98 -18.99 -31.92
C GLY A 250 -1.53 -17.65 -32.42
N SER A 251 -2.75 -17.62 -32.94
CA SER A 251 -3.36 -16.46 -33.61
C SER A 251 -3.89 -15.41 -32.64
N SER A 252 -4.39 -15.80 -31.47
CA SER A 252 -5.18 -14.93 -30.57
C SER A 252 -4.70 -14.90 -29.13
N THR A 253 -3.70 -15.69 -28.77
CA THR A 253 -3.20 -15.78 -27.38
C THR A 253 -1.82 -15.11 -27.27
N ARG A 254 -1.61 -14.36 -26.21
CA ARG A 254 -0.36 -13.68 -25.91
C ARG A 254 0.19 -14.17 -24.57
N LEU A 255 1.49 -14.44 -24.53
CA LEU A 255 2.25 -14.68 -23.32
C LEU A 255 3.11 -13.45 -23.02
N VAL A 256 3.10 -12.98 -21.79
CA VAL A 256 4.04 -11.98 -21.29
C VAL A 256 4.78 -12.58 -20.10
N LEU A 257 6.10 -12.61 -20.20
CA LEU A 257 6.99 -12.92 -19.08
C LEU A 257 7.53 -11.60 -18.55
N GLY A 258 7.57 -11.44 -17.23
CA GLY A 258 8.02 -10.21 -16.59
C GLY A 258 9.03 -10.47 -15.49
N ALA A 259 9.91 -9.49 -15.27
CA ALA A 259 10.81 -9.43 -14.13
C ALA A 259 10.89 -8.00 -13.61
N THR A 260 11.06 -7.85 -12.29
CA THR A 260 11.25 -6.56 -11.61
C THR A 260 12.34 -6.66 -10.56
N ALA A 261 13.09 -5.57 -10.37
CA ALA A 261 14.10 -5.47 -9.35
C ALA A 261 14.10 -4.07 -8.73
N SER A 262 14.10 -4.01 -7.41
CA SER A 262 14.38 -2.83 -6.61
C SER A 262 15.57 -3.15 -5.73
N PHE A 263 16.62 -2.33 -5.81
CA PHE A 263 17.89 -2.64 -5.18
C PHE A 263 17.94 -2.14 -3.73
N LYS A 264 18.69 -2.84 -2.90
CA LYS A 264 19.03 -2.39 -1.54
C LYS A 264 19.59 -0.97 -1.57
N LYS A 265 19.10 -0.11 -0.68
CA LYS A 265 19.50 1.29 -0.62
C LYS A 265 19.53 1.80 0.82
N ASP A 266 20.59 2.57 1.13
CA ASP A 266 20.66 3.34 2.36
C ASP A 266 20.10 4.73 2.13
N PHE A 267 19.11 5.10 2.94
CA PHE A 267 18.53 6.43 2.99
C PHE A 267 19.14 7.22 4.14
N ASN A 268 19.46 8.49 3.90
CA ASN A 268 19.89 9.38 4.98
C ASN A 268 18.73 9.60 5.95
N ALA A 269 19.07 9.63 7.23
CA ALA A 269 18.10 9.79 8.29
C ALA A 269 18.58 10.77 9.35
N LYS A 270 17.62 11.44 10.00
CA LYS A 270 17.82 12.29 11.17
C LYS A 270 16.91 11.80 12.28
N LYS A 271 17.51 11.53 13.45
CA LYS A 271 16.79 11.07 14.64
C LYS A 271 16.74 12.18 15.67
N ASN A 272 15.53 12.42 16.19
CA ASN A 272 15.29 13.22 17.38
C ASN A 272 14.83 12.29 18.49
N LEU A 273 15.41 12.44 19.66
CA LEU A 273 15.10 11.66 20.85
C LEU A 273 14.79 12.63 21.98
N VAL A 274 13.64 12.45 22.61
CA VAL A 274 13.19 13.29 23.74
C VAL A 274 12.80 12.38 24.90
N ARG A 275 13.28 12.72 26.09
CA ARG A 275 12.79 12.16 27.37
C ARG A 275 12.43 13.32 28.25
N GLU A 276 11.14 13.40 28.59
CA GLU A 276 10.57 14.55 29.27
C GLU A 276 9.53 14.12 30.28
N THR A 277 9.31 14.98 31.24
CA THR A 277 8.13 14.95 32.10
C THR A 277 7.08 15.91 31.56
N PHE A 278 5.83 15.54 31.65
CA PHE A 278 4.72 16.33 31.11
C PHE A 278 3.45 16.24 31.93
N GLU A 279 2.53 17.16 31.67
CA GLU A 279 1.14 17.12 32.10
C GLU A 279 0.21 17.29 30.92
N TYR A 280 -1.02 16.82 31.04
CA TYR A 280 -2.06 17.14 30.07
C TYR A 280 -2.66 18.51 30.43
N ASP A 281 -2.88 19.33 29.42
CA ASP A 281 -3.69 20.55 29.55
C ASP A 281 -5.20 20.20 29.57
N GLY A 282 -6.04 21.19 29.82
CA GLY A 282 -7.49 20.99 29.87
C GLY A 282 -8.13 20.55 28.57
N SER A 283 -7.40 20.59 27.45
CA SER A 283 -7.82 20.12 26.12
C SER A 283 -7.26 18.74 25.75
N GLY A 284 -6.45 18.14 26.63
CA GLY A 284 -5.76 16.86 26.39
C GLY A 284 -4.46 17.01 25.62
N GLY A 285 -3.99 18.24 25.39
CA GLY A 285 -2.67 18.52 24.86
C GLY A 285 -1.55 18.21 25.88
N ILE A 286 -0.34 17.99 25.39
CA ILE A 286 0.85 17.74 26.23
C ILE A 286 1.55 19.06 26.50
N VAL A 287 1.75 19.37 27.79
CA VAL A 287 2.58 20.49 28.25
C VAL A 287 3.81 19.92 28.93
N THR A 288 4.98 20.08 28.30
CA THR A 288 6.27 19.66 28.86
C THR A 288 6.58 20.45 30.13
N LYS A 289 6.94 19.72 31.19
CA LYS A 289 7.35 20.35 32.49
C LYS A 289 8.87 20.43 32.58
N ASP A 290 9.55 19.34 32.26
CA ASP A 290 11.01 19.29 32.27
C ASP A 290 11.51 18.36 31.17
N SER A 291 12.59 18.76 30.50
CA SER A 291 13.28 17.96 29.49
C SER A 291 14.52 17.32 30.11
N VAL A 292 14.38 16.04 30.46
CA VAL A 292 15.44 15.27 31.12
C VAL A 292 16.60 14.95 30.15
N TYR A 293 16.28 14.71 28.88
CA TYR A 293 17.26 14.38 27.87
C TYR A 293 16.72 14.68 26.47
N GLU A 294 17.53 15.34 25.67
CA GLU A 294 17.16 15.67 24.29
C GLU A 294 18.37 15.49 23.35
N GLU A 295 18.17 14.77 22.27
CA GLU A 295 19.07 14.72 21.11
C GLU A 295 18.32 15.22 19.87
N LYS A 296 18.92 16.13 19.12
CA LYS A 296 18.33 16.66 17.88
C LYS A 296 19.18 16.35 16.67
N ASP A 297 18.52 16.02 15.57
CA ASP A 297 19.11 15.86 14.24
C ASP A 297 20.32 14.91 14.18
N VAL A 298 20.33 13.87 15.03
CA VAL A 298 21.39 12.85 15.01
C VAL A 298 21.39 12.17 13.65
N ALA A 299 22.46 12.38 12.90
CA ALA A 299 22.60 11.83 11.56
C ALA A 299 22.78 10.31 11.59
N GLY A 300 22.18 9.63 10.64
CA GLY A 300 22.30 8.18 10.49
C GLY A 300 21.73 7.70 9.16
N LYS A 301 21.51 6.38 9.07
CA LYS A 301 21.00 5.73 7.87
C LYS A 301 19.88 4.75 8.20
N VAL A 302 18.93 4.64 7.28
CA VAL A 302 17.93 3.57 7.26
C VAL A 302 18.13 2.76 5.99
N THR A 303 18.43 1.47 6.13
CA THR A 303 18.65 0.57 5.01
C THR A 303 17.34 -0.04 4.56
N PHE A 304 16.93 0.25 3.31
CA PHE A 304 15.78 -0.37 2.66
C PHE A 304 16.25 -1.62 1.90
N PRO A 305 15.56 -2.77 2.06
CA PRO A 305 15.96 -4.02 1.46
C PRO A 305 15.71 -4.06 -0.06
N GLY A 306 16.44 -4.90 -0.76
CA GLY A 306 16.17 -5.25 -2.14
C GLY A 306 14.91 -6.11 -2.26
N THR A 307 14.14 -5.90 -3.33
CA THR A 307 12.99 -6.73 -3.69
C THR A 307 13.08 -7.14 -5.15
N TYR A 308 12.81 -8.41 -5.42
CA TYR A 308 12.90 -9.02 -6.74
C TYR A 308 11.62 -9.78 -7.04
N GLY A 309 11.25 -9.81 -8.31
CA GLY A 309 10.06 -10.54 -8.70
C GLY A 309 10.11 -11.03 -10.14
N ALA A 310 9.48 -12.17 -10.36
CA ALA A 310 9.23 -12.73 -11.67
C ALA A 310 7.75 -13.12 -11.78
N GLY A 311 7.20 -13.02 -12.99
CA GLY A 311 5.81 -13.37 -13.22
C GLY A 311 5.49 -13.54 -14.69
N PHE A 312 4.31 -14.08 -14.94
CA PHE A 312 3.80 -14.21 -16.29
C PHE A 312 2.31 -13.94 -16.37
N THR A 313 1.85 -13.57 -17.55
CA THR A 313 0.43 -13.52 -17.89
C THR A 313 0.20 -14.18 -19.25
N ILE A 314 -0.90 -14.90 -19.36
CA ILE A 314 -1.44 -15.44 -20.61
C ILE A 314 -2.79 -14.77 -20.85
N GLU A 315 -2.93 -14.13 -21.98
CA GLU A 315 -4.10 -13.34 -22.34
C GLU A 315 -4.66 -13.80 -23.69
N LYS A 316 -5.95 -13.90 -23.79
CA LYS A 316 -6.65 -14.15 -25.05
C LYS A 316 -7.55 -12.96 -25.39
N GLU A 317 -7.09 -12.13 -26.34
CA GLU A 317 -7.82 -11.07 -27.04
C GLU A 317 -8.99 -10.43 -26.27
N GLU A 318 -8.73 -9.68 -25.21
CA GLU A 318 -9.75 -8.98 -24.42
C GLU A 318 -10.87 -9.89 -23.82
N ARG A 319 -10.71 -11.20 -23.85
CA ARG A 319 -11.68 -12.13 -23.28
C ARG A 319 -11.30 -12.59 -21.89
N TRP A 320 -10.11 -13.11 -21.74
CA TRP A 320 -9.62 -13.58 -20.45
C TRP A 320 -8.10 -13.42 -20.36
N MET A 321 -7.65 -13.26 -19.18
CA MET A 321 -6.25 -13.26 -18.80
C MET A 321 -6.08 -14.03 -17.50
N ILE A 322 -5.05 -14.83 -17.41
CA ILE A 322 -4.59 -15.48 -16.19
C ILE A 322 -3.11 -15.20 -16.00
N GLY A 323 -2.65 -15.17 -14.77
CA GLY A 323 -1.23 -14.96 -14.50
C GLY A 323 -0.83 -15.32 -13.09
N ALA A 324 0.47 -15.36 -12.88
CA ALA A 324 1.07 -15.56 -11.58
C ALA A 324 2.34 -14.74 -11.43
N ASP A 325 2.57 -14.25 -10.21
CA ASP A 325 3.78 -13.52 -9.83
C ASP A 325 4.38 -14.18 -8.59
N TYR A 326 5.70 -14.26 -8.55
CA TYR A 326 6.48 -14.63 -7.38
C TYR A 326 7.43 -13.50 -7.03
N THR A 327 7.43 -13.07 -5.77
CA THR A 327 8.26 -11.97 -5.30
C THR A 327 9.03 -12.38 -4.04
N ILE A 328 10.25 -11.87 -3.92
CA ILE A 328 11.13 -12.06 -2.77
C ILE A 328 11.56 -10.70 -2.25
N GLY A 329 11.49 -10.52 -0.94
CA GLY A 329 12.01 -9.35 -0.24
C GLY A 329 13.11 -9.74 0.74
N ASN A 330 14.29 -9.15 0.60
CA ASN A 330 15.45 -9.45 1.45
C ASN A 330 15.43 -8.63 2.75
N TRP A 331 14.36 -8.76 3.54
CA TRP A 331 14.14 -7.96 4.75
C TRP A 331 15.16 -8.22 5.88
N ASP A 332 15.92 -9.30 5.81
CA ASP A 332 17.07 -9.51 6.72
C ASP A 332 18.13 -8.43 6.60
N ASP A 333 18.16 -7.68 5.50
CA ASP A 333 19.06 -6.56 5.27
C ASP A 333 18.58 -5.25 5.93
N PHE A 334 17.32 -5.18 6.37
CA PHE A 334 16.74 -3.97 6.94
C PHE A 334 17.48 -3.54 8.21
N ARG A 335 17.89 -2.27 8.27
CA ARG A 335 18.53 -1.68 9.44
C ARG A 335 18.05 -0.25 9.68
N VAL A 336 17.93 0.11 10.93
CA VAL A 336 17.68 1.48 11.38
C VAL A 336 18.83 1.88 12.27
N TYR A 337 19.63 2.86 11.86
CA TYR A 337 20.86 3.26 12.57
C TYR A 337 21.80 2.05 12.87
N GLY A 338 21.91 1.13 11.91
CA GLY A 338 22.70 -0.10 12.05
C GLY A 338 22.05 -1.21 12.87
N GLN A 339 20.96 -0.93 13.57
CA GLN A 339 20.28 -1.93 14.41
C GLN A 339 19.30 -2.79 13.59
N LYS A 340 19.28 -4.08 13.87
CA LYS A 340 18.32 -5.02 13.30
C LYS A 340 16.98 -4.85 14.01
N ASP A 341 15.89 -4.93 13.25
CA ASP A 341 14.51 -4.94 13.77
C ASP A 341 13.90 -6.36 13.67
N SER A 342 12.71 -6.56 14.21
CA SER A 342 11.95 -7.82 14.18
C SER A 342 11.39 -8.11 12.80
N VAL A 343 12.26 -8.27 11.82
CA VAL A 343 11.94 -8.52 10.42
C VAL A 343 12.80 -9.62 9.83
N ALA A 344 12.28 -10.32 8.83
CA ALA A 344 13.00 -11.35 8.09
C ALA A 344 12.57 -11.37 6.63
N SER A 345 13.46 -11.89 5.79
CA SER A 345 13.20 -12.09 4.37
C SER A 345 11.93 -12.90 4.14
N ASN A 346 11.19 -12.50 3.15
CA ASN A 346 9.88 -13.08 2.84
C ASN A 346 9.72 -13.33 1.34
N TRP A 347 8.71 -14.12 1.02
CA TRP A 347 8.27 -14.35 -0.34
C TRP A 347 6.75 -14.22 -0.44
N LYS A 348 6.24 -13.91 -1.62
CA LYS A 348 4.79 -13.89 -1.90
C LYS A 348 4.50 -14.50 -3.25
N LEU A 349 3.55 -15.41 -3.27
CA LEU A 349 2.95 -15.98 -4.48
C LEU A 349 1.60 -15.32 -4.71
N LYS A 350 1.37 -14.83 -5.91
CA LYS A 350 0.13 -14.20 -6.35
C LYS A 350 -0.35 -14.91 -7.59
N VAL A 351 -1.63 -15.26 -7.62
CA VAL A 351 -2.29 -15.87 -8.77
C VAL A 351 -3.61 -15.19 -9.00
N GLY A 352 -3.95 -14.95 -10.25
CA GLY A 352 -5.23 -14.34 -10.56
C GLY A 352 -5.51 -14.24 -12.03
N GLY A 353 -6.68 -13.72 -12.33
CA GLY A 353 -7.12 -13.54 -13.69
C GLY A 353 -8.29 -12.59 -13.82
N GLN A 354 -8.60 -12.28 -15.05
CA GLN A 354 -9.76 -11.50 -15.44
C GLN A 354 -10.51 -12.15 -16.59
N PHE A 355 -11.80 -11.85 -16.65
CA PHE A 355 -12.69 -12.31 -17.71
C PHE A 355 -13.62 -11.18 -18.13
N VAL A 356 -13.79 -11.02 -19.44
CA VAL A 356 -14.75 -10.09 -20.06
C VAL A 356 -15.68 -10.90 -20.94
N PRO A 357 -16.95 -11.05 -20.60
CA PRO A 357 -17.87 -11.91 -21.35
C PRO A 357 -18.00 -11.53 -22.82
N ASN A 358 -18.17 -10.25 -23.10
CA ASN A 358 -18.25 -9.71 -24.46
C ASN A 358 -17.83 -8.23 -24.47
N ALA A 359 -16.54 -7.98 -24.69
CA ALA A 359 -15.99 -6.63 -24.68
C ALA A 359 -16.65 -5.68 -25.69
N PHE A 360 -17.24 -6.23 -26.76
CA PHE A 360 -17.83 -5.52 -27.89
C PHE A 360 -19.36 -5.58 -27.93
N GLY A 361 -19.97 -6.23 -26.95
CA GLY A 361 -21.41 -6.40 -26.88
C GLY A 361 -22.19 -5.11 -26.58
N ALA A 362 -23.45 -5.06 -27.00
CA ALA A 362 -24.35 -3.98 -26.65
C ALA A 362 -24.72 -3.98 -25.15
N ASN A 363 -24.74 -5.16 -24.53
CA ASN A 363 -25.05 -5.33 -23.10
C ASN A 363 -23.91 -4.77 -22.24
N TYR A 364 -24.28 -3.91 -21.27
CA TYR A 364 -23.34 -3.30 -20.34
C TYR A 364 -22.56 -4.34 -19.52
N TRP A 365 -23.27 -5.30 -18.92
CA TRP A 365 -22.68 -6.33 -18.09
C TRP A 365 -21.74 -7.28 -18.84
N GLY A 366 -21.95 -7.43 -20.15
CA GLY A 366 -21.01 -8.16 -21.01
C GLY A 366 -19.67 -7.47 -21.17
N ARG A 367 -19.60 -6.14 -21.02
CA ARG A 367 -18.39 -5.32 -21.14
C ARG A 367 -17.66 -5.10 -19.82
N VAL A 368 -18.29 -5.45 -18.71
CA VAL A 368 -17.66 -5.39 -17.39
C VAL A 368 -16.51 -6.41 -17.32
N THR A 369 -15.38 -5.98 -16.79
CA THR A 369 -14.26 -6.87 -16.50
C THR A 369 -14.44 -7.46 -15.10
N TYR A 370 -14.56 -8.78 -15.03
CA TYR A 370 -14.65 -9.54 -13.79
C TYR A 370 -13.27 -10.07 -13.43
N ARG A 371 -12.86 -9.95 -12.18
CA ARG A 371 -11.54 -10.30 -11.70
C ARG A 371 -11.61 -11.16 -10.45
N LEU A 372 -10.70 -12.12 -10.36
CA LEU A 372 -10.53 -12.99 -9.20
C LEU A 372 -9.04 -13.22 -8.96
N GLY A 373 -8.65 -13.27 -7.70
CA GLY A 373 -7.26 -13.54 -7.37
C GLY A 373 -7.04 -14.01 -5.95
N PHE A 374 -5.83 -14.52 -5.76
CA PHE A 374 -5.35 -15.03 -4.49
C PHE A 374 -3.89 -14.68 -4.32
N ASN A 375 -3.50 -14.27 -3.12
CA ASN A 375 -2.10 -14.14 -2.75
C ASN A 375 -1.83 -14.86 -1.42
N TYR A 376 -0.62 -15.40 -1.30
CA TYR A 376 -0.15 -16.13 -0.14
C TYR A 376 1.35 -15.92 0.06
N GLY A 377 1.76 -15.83 1.31
CA GLY A 377 3.17 -15.80 1.71
C GLY A 377 3.31 -15.35 3.15
N PRO A 378 4.51 -15.50 3.72
CA PRO A 378 4.80 -14.94 5.03
C PRO A 378 4.87 -13.41 4.96
N ASP A 379 4.47 -12.75 6.05
CA ASP A 379 4.80 -11.34 6.25
C ASP A 379 6.31 -11.20 6.49
N TYR A 380 6.82 -10.00 6.25
CA TYR A 380 8.22 -9.69 6.54
C TYR A 380 8.45 -9.42 8.05
N ILE A 381 7.39 -9.14 8.81
CA ILE A 381 7.44 -8.93 10.26
C ILE A 381 7.49 -10.29 10.94
N ARG A 382 8.37 -10.43 11.91
CA ARG A 382 8.44 -11.57 12.84
C ARG A 382 8.24 -11.09 14.26
N TYR A 383 7.39 -11.77 14.99
CA TYR A 383 7.17 -11.51 16.41
C TYR A 383 7.54 -12.76 17.20
N ASN A 384 8.41 -12.62 18.22
CA ASN A 384 8.95 -13.73 19.01
C ASN A 384 9.49 -14.90 18.17
N ASN A 385 10.17 -14.61 17.07
CA ASN A 385 10.66 -15.58 16.07
C ASN A 385 9.54 -16.34 15.32
N GLU A 386 8.28 -15.98 15.51
CA GLU A 386 7.16 -16.60 14.81
C GLU A 386 6.91 -15.92 13.45
N GLU A 387 6.65 -16.75 12.46
CA GLU A 387 6.31 -16.32 11.10
C GLU A 387 4.83 -15.99 10.99
N LEU A 388 4.52 -14.77 10.58
CA LEU A 388 3.14 -14.34 10.35
C LEU A 388 2.70 -14.69 8.94
N LYS A 389 2.05 -15.85 8.75
CA LYS A 389 1.49 -16.21 7.45
C LYS A 389 0.34 -15.29 7.08
N GLN A 390 0.33 -14.83 5.83
CA GLN A 390 -0.70 -13.97 5.28
C GLN A 390 -1.28 -14.56 4.01
N TYR A 391 -2.61 -14.50 3.88
CA TYR A 391 -3.29 -14.79 2.63
C TYR A 391 -4.39 -13.78 2.38
N THR A 392 -4.70 -13.55 1.10
CA THR A 392 -5.77 -12.65 0.67
C THR A 392 -6.46 -13.23 -0.55
N VAL A 393 -7.79 -13.25 -0.51
CA VAL A 393 -8.65 -13.52 -1.66
C VAL A 393 -9.18 -12.18 -2.16
N SER A 394 -9.16 -11.95 -3.45
CA SER A 394 -9.64 -10.73 -4.07
C SER A 394 -10.66 -10.96 -5.15
N LEU A 395 -11.63 -10.05 -5.22
CA LEU A 395 -12.62 -9.92 -6.28
C LEU A 395 -12.50 -8.53 -6.88
N GLY A 396 -12.69 -8.39 -8.17
CA GLY A 396 -12.62 -7.08 -8.81
C GLY A 396 -13.60 -6.91 -9.97
N PHE A 397 -13.98 -5.65 -10.19
CA PHE A 397 -14.82 -5.24 -11.30
C PHE A 397 -14.22 -4.04 -12.00
N GLY A 398 -14.11 -4.11 -13.32
CA GLY A 398 -13.76 -2.98 -14.16
C GLY A 398 -15.01 -2.50 -14.90
N LEU A 399 -15.51 -1.33 -14.53
CA LEU A 399 -16.75 -0.76 -15.00
C LEU A 399 -16.46 0.29 -16.08
N PRO A 400 -16.65 0.00 -17.38
CA PRO A 400 -16.41 0.98 -18.43
C PRO A 400 -17.48 2.09 -18.37
N VAL A 401 -17.03 3.34 -18.29
CA VAL A 401 -17.91 4.50 -18.31
C VAL A 401 -18.17 4.89 -19.76
N ARG A 402 -19.45 5.13 -20.13
CA ARG A 402 -19.79 5.59 -21.47
C ARG A 402 -19.15 6.97 -21.74
N PRO A 403 -18.41 7.13 -22.84
CA PRO A 403 -17.88 8.44 -23.20
C PRO A 403 -19.01 9.42 -23.48
N ALA A 404 -18.81 10.69 -23.16
CA ALA A 404 -19.74 11.73 -23.56
C ALA A 404 -19.76 11.85 -25.10
N ARG A 405 -20.90 12.27 -25.67
CA ARG A 405 -21.00 12.53 -27.12
C ARG A 405 -19.91 13.50 -27.54
N PHE A 406 -19.21 13.17 -28.61
CA PHE A 406 -18.09 13.95 -29.18
C PHE A 406 -16.85 14.06 -28.28
N SER A 407 -16.71 13.21 -27.26
CA SER A 407 -15.52 13.14 -26.43
C SER A 407 -14.64 11.95 -26.83
N ASN A 408 -13.33 12.19 -26.89
CA ASN A 408 -12.31 11.15 -27.05
C ASN A 408 -11.77 10.67 -25.69
N GLN A 409 -12.46 10.99 -24.59
CA GLN A 409 -12.07 10.60 -23.25
C GLN A 409 -12.77 9.29 -22.85
N TYR A 410 -12.00 8.35 -22.36
CA TYR A 410 -12.47 7.05 -21.89
C TYR A 410 -12.12 6.91 -20.43
N SER A 411 -13.08 6.52 -19.63
CA SER A 411 -12.92 6.31 -18.20
C SER A 411 -13.34 4.89 -17.83
N ASN A 412 -12.65 4.33 -16.85
CA ASN A 412 -12.99 3.05 -16.25
C ASN A 412 -12.97 3.19 -14.73
N ILE A 413 -13.99 2.70 -14.05
CA ILE A 413 -14.02 2.62 -12.60
C ILE A 413 -13.62 1.20 -12.23
N ASN A 414 -12.50 1.06 -11.52
CA ASN A 414 -12.06 -0.24 -11.01
C ASN A 414 -12.45 -0.35 -9.54
N LEU A 415 -13.18 -1.41 -9.20
CA LEU A 415 -13.53 -1.76 -7.83
C LEU A 415 -12.80 -3.05 -7.45
N GLY A 416 -12.17 -3.04 -6.29
CA GLY A 416 -11.46 -4.20 -5.74
C GLY A 416 -11.93 -4.48 -4.32
N PHE A 417 -12.28 -5.73 -4.05
CA PHE A 417 -12.65 -6.25 -2.73
C PHE A 417 -11.59 -7.27 -2.33
N GLU A 418 -10.93 -7.05 -1.20
CA GLU A 418 -9.89 -7.93 -0.70
C GLU A 418 -10.27 -8.43 0.70
N PHE A 419 -10.26 -9.73 0.88
CA PHE A 419 -10.47 -10.42 2.14
C PHE A 419 -9.19 -11.12 2.54
N GLY A 420 -8.53 -10.63 3.58
CA GLY A 420 -7.23 -11.11 4.01
C GLY A 420 -7.21 -11.56 5.46
N ARG A 421 -6.22 -12.36 5.78
CA ARG A 421 -5.89 -12.75 7.14
C ARG A 421 -4.38 -12.79 7.31
N ARG A 422 -3.91 -12.25 8.43
CA ARG A 422 -2.52 -12.25 8.87
C ARG A 422 -2.42 -12.87 10.27
N GLY A 423 -1.48 -13.82 10.42
CA GLY A 423 -1.35 -14.61 11.63
C GLY A 423 -2.38 -15.73 11.74
N ASN A 424 -2.27 -16.52 12.80
CA ASN A 424 -3.15 -17.64 13.11
C ASN A 424 -3.51 -17.64 14.62
N ASN A 425 -4.14 -18.70 15.11
CA ASN A 425 -4.56 -18.77 16.50
C ASN A 425 -3.37 -18.97 17.48
N ASN A 426 -2.18 -19.32 16.98
CA ASN A 426 -0.97 -19.50 17.79
C ASN A 426 -0.13 -18.22 17.87
N THR A 427 -0.32 -17.27 16.93
CA THR A 427 0.38 -15.97 16.95
C THR A 427 -0.20 -15.07 18.04
N ALA A 428 0.61 -14.16 18.56
CA ALA A 428 0.19 -13.24 19.64
C ALA A 428 -1.04 -12.41 19.23
N LEU A 429 -1.09 -11.98 17.99
CA LEU A 429 -2.20 -11.22 17.43
C LEU A 429 -2.58 -11.79 16.06
N LYS A 430 -3.89 -11.92 15.82
CA LYS A 430 -4.49 -12.29 14.54
C LYS A 430 -5.26 -11.12 13.98
N GLU A 431 -5.03 -10.83 12.70
CA GLU A 431 -5.69 -9.76 11.98
C GLU A 431 -6.52 -10.33 10.84
N ASN A 432 -7.78 -9.93 10.76
CA ASN A 432 -8.62 -10.12 9.58
C ASN A 432 -8.78 -8.77 8.89
N LEU A 433 -8.57 -8.75 7.60
CA LEU A 433 -8.59 -7.58 6.76
C LEU A 433 -9.74 -7.67 5.77
N PHE A 434 -10.50 -6.59 5.65
CA PHE A 434 -11.38 -6.33 4.53
C PHE A 434 -10.97 -4.99 3.92
N ARG A 435 -10.67 -4.97 2.62
CA ARG A 435 -10.35 -3.73 1.90
C ARG A 435 -11.26 -3.58 0.69
N LEU A 436 -11.82 -2.39 0.56
CA LEU A 436 -12.49 -1.89 -0.63
C LEU A 436 -11.58 -0.85 -1.28
N SER A 437 -11.30 -1.02 -2.57
CA SER A 437 -10.46 -0.11 -3.35
C SER A 437 -11.19 0.37 -4.58
#